data_00797164d49bfad5c956421292cc19e5
#
_entry.id   00797164d49bfad5c956421292cc19e5
#
_cell.length_a   1.000
_cell.length_b   1.000
_cell.length_c   1.000
_cell.angle_alpha   90.00
_cell.angle_beta   90.00
_cell.angle_gamma   90.00
#
_symmetry.space_group_name_H-M   'P 1'
#
loop_
_entity.id
_entity.type
_entity.pdbx_description
1 polymer ?
#
loop_
_entity_poly.entity_id
_entity_poly.type
_entity_poly.pdbx_seq_one_letter_code
_entity_poly.pdbx_strand_id
1 'polypeptide(L)'
;VVAVDPVSVFFKRTEERASALTWSTGDDALPSYSTDKALQIAATYACVKLITDSICTLPLHAYSRRPDDTRARIPLPAAIASPVGQGFTSAWVQRPLVSMLLHGNAYGLVTGYGATGWPSGVAWLKPSDVYLDSDAGQWYVKGRPVPRADILHIPALVVPGSALGVSPVGALARTFDSGYEAQV
;
A
#
# COMPACT_ATOMS: atom_id res chain seq x y z
N VAL A 1 19.75 39.39 9.17
CA VAL A 1 19.82 38.65 7.89
C VAL A 1 19.71 37.20 8.24
N VAL A 2 18.49 36.62 8.06
CA VAL A 2 18.25 35.20 8.27
C VAL A 2 18.78 34.48 7.03
N ALA A 3 19.82 33.69 7.17
CA ALA A 3 20.33 32.85 6.10
C ALA A 3 19.28 31.75 5.83
N VAL A 4 18.62 31.84 4.70
CA VAL A 4 17.71 30.78 4.22
C VAL A 4 18.58 29.69 3.59
N ASP A 5 18.51 28.48 4.13
CA ASP A 5 19.22 27.31 3.62
C ASP A 5 18.74 27.01 2.19
N PRO A 6 19.63 27.02 1.17
CA PRO A 6 19.27 26.82 -0.23
C PRO A 6 18.63 25.44 -0.50
N VAL A 7 18.89 24.46 0.36
CA VAL A 7 18.30 23.12 0.24
C VAL A 7 16.81 23.16 0.60
N SER A 8 16.43 23.90 1.65
CA SER A 8 15.04 24.02 2.07
C SER A 8 14.15 24.74 1.02
N VAL A 9 14.73 25.71 0.31
CA VAL A 9 14.05 26.43 -0.79
C VAL A 9 13.84 25.50 -2.00
N PHE A 10 14.83 24.64 -2.28
CA PHE A 10 14.71 23.67 -3.37
C PHE A 10 13.61 22.64 -3.13
N PHE A 11 13.54 22.06 -1.94
CA PHE A 11 12.48 21.11 -1.58
C PHE A 11 11.10 21.77 -1.58
N LYS A 12 10.95 22.95 -0.99
CA LYS A 12 9.67 23.68 -0.98
C LYS A 12 9.17 24.00 -2.40
N ARG A 13 10.09 24.38 -3.30
CA ARG A 13 9.77 24.67 -4.71
C ARG A 13 9.41 23.39 -5.50
N THR A 14 9.90 22.23 -5.08
CA THR A 14 9.58 20.94 -5.67
C THR A 14 8.20 20.47 -5.19
N GLU A 15 7.84 20.71 -3.92
CA GLU A 15 6.52 20.44 -3.38
C GLU A 15 5.43 21.31 -4.03
N GLU A 16 5.68 22.60 -4.22
CA GLU A 16 4.75 23.50 -4.93
C GLU A 16 4.55 23.10 -6.40
N ARG A 17 5.59 22.60 -7.08
CA ARG A 17 5.49 22.08 -8.45
C ARG A 17 4.83 20.70 -8.50
N ALA A 18 5.08 19.85 -7.50
CA ALA A 18 4.45 18.54 -7.39
C ALA A 18 2.95 18.66 -7.07
N SER A 19 2.55 19.65 -6.26
CA SER A 19 1.13 19.95 -6.05
C SER A 19 0.44 20.52 -7.29
N ALA A 20 1.20 21.16 -8.20
CA ALA A 20 0.69 21.63 -9.49
C ALA A 20 0.65 20.54 -10.55
N LEU A 21 1.35 19.42 -10.34
CA LEU A 21 1.24 18.18 -11.11
C LEU A 21 0.29 17.17 -10.42
N THR A 22 -0.63 17.65 -9.59
CA THR A 22 -1.84 16.88 -9.41
C THR A 22 -2.36 16.67 -10.83
N TRP A 23 -2.44 15.41 -11.23
CA TRP A 23 -3.33 15.03 -12.30
C TRP A 23 -4.66 15.62 -11.86
N SER A 24 -4.90 16.85 -12.33
CA SER A 24 -6.19 17.47 -12.24
C SER A 24 -7.11 16.49 -12.93
N THR A 25 -7.67 15.59 -12.17
CA THR A 25 -8.98 15.10 -12.47
C THR A 25 -9.81 16.37 -12.44
N GLY A 26 -9.92 17.02 -13.62
CA GLY A 26 -10.92 18.05 -13.81
C GLY A 26 -12.21 17.52 -13.19
N ASP A 27 -13.12 18.41 -12.81
CA ASP A 27 -14.42 18.13 -12.20
C ASP A 27 -15.33 17.11 -12.94
N ASP A 28 -14.89 16.52 -14.03
CA ASP A 28 -15.37 15.26 -14.55
C ASP A 28 -14.92 14.15 -13.57
N ALA A 29 -15.72 13.93 -12.54
CA ALA A 29 -15.58 12.80 -11.65
C ALA A 29 -15.42 11.54 -12.52
N LEU A 30 -14.18 11.04 -12.62
CA LEU A 30 -13.94 9.77 -13.28
C LEU A 30 -14.92 8.77 -12.64
N PRO A 31 -15.71 8.03 -13.43
CA PRO A 31 -16.64 7.06 -12.90
C PRO A 31 -15.86 6.21 -11.90
N SER A 32 -16.31 6.20 -10.63
CA SER A 32 -15.67 5.42 -9.57
C SER A 32 -15.89 3.96 -9.88
N TYR A 33 -15.01 3.40 -10.71
CA TYR A 33 -15.06 1.99 -11.02
C TYR A 33 -14.72 1.22 -9.75
N SER A 34 -15.68 0.43 -9.24
CA SER A 34 -15.44 -0.31 -8.01
C SER A 34 -14.48 -1.47 -8.27
N THR A 35 -13.59 -1.73 -7.35
CA THR A 35 -12.68 -2.88 -7.40
C THR A 35 -13.41 -4.22 -7.50
N ASP A 36 -14.64 -4.29 -6.98
CA ASP A 36 -15.50 -5.47 -7.09
C ASP A 36 -15.92 -5.72 -8.55
N LYS A 37 -16.26 -4.66 -9.29
CA LYS A 37 -16.52 -4.77 -10.72
C LYS A 37 -15.27 -5.15 -11.52
N ALA A 38 -14.10 -4.60 -11.18
CA ALA A 38 -12.86 -4.96 -11.84
C ALA A 38 -12.54 -6.45 -11.71
N LEU A 39 -12.82 -7.06 -10.56
CA LEU A 39 -12.64 -8.51 -10.34
C LEU A 39 -13.68 -9.38 -11.05
N GLN A 40 -14.80 -8.83 -11.51
CA GLN A 40 -15.76 -9.55 -12.34
C GLN A 40 -15.29 -9.74 -13.78
N ILE A 41 -14.31 -8.94 -14.22
CA ILE A 41 -13.67 -9.14 -15.52
C ILE A 41 -12.72 -10.33 -15.43
N ALA A 42 -12.98 -11.38 -16.20
CA ALA A 42 -12.25 -12.64 -16.14
C ALA A 42 -10.72 -12.46 -16.31
N ALA A 43 -10.31 -11.59 -17.24
CA ALA A 43 -8.89 -11.28 -17.46
C ALA A 43 -8.24 -10.63 -16.24
N THR A 44 -8.91 -9.66 -15.61
CA THR A 44 -8.42 -9.00 -14.39
C THR A 44 -8.28 -9.99 -13.24
N TYR A 45 -9.31 -10.80 -13.00
CA TYR A 45 -9.27 -11.84 -11.99
C TYR A 45 -8.11 -12.82 -12.22
N ALA A 46 -7.93 -13.29 -13.46
CA ALA A 46 -6.86 -14.22 -13.82
C ALA A 46 -5.48 -13.62 -13.58
N CYS A 47 -5.26 -12.36 -13.98
CA CYS A 47 -4.00 -11.65 -13.75
C CYS A 47 -3.70 -11.46 -12.25
N VAL A 48 -4.66 -10.97 -11.48
CA VAL A 48 -4.51 -10.77 -10.03
C VAL A 48 -4.22 -12.11 -9.35
N LYS A 49 -4.97 -13.15 -9.70
CA LYS A 49 -4.78 -14.49 -9.15
C LYS A 49 -3.40 -15.04 -9.50
N LEU A 50 -2.97 -14.97 -10.76
CA LEU A 50 -1.68 -15.48 -11.21
C LEU A 50 -0.50 -14.81 -10.47
N ILE A 51 -0.54 -13.48 -10.35
CA ILE A 51 0.53 -12.72 -9.68
C ILE A 51 0.56 -13.07 -8.19
N THR A 52 -0.59 -13.06 -7.53
CA THR A 52 -0.65 -13.31 -6.08
C THR A 52 -0.26 -14.76 -5.74
N ASP A 53 -0.76 -15.74 -6.48
CA ASP A 53 -0.43 -17.16 -6.26
C ASP A 53 1.08 -17.40 -6.48
N SER A 54 1.66 -16.81 -7.53
CA SER A 54 3.09 -16.94 -7.81
C SER A 54 3.96 -16.38 -6.69
N ILE A 55 3.60 -15.22 -6.11
CA ILE A 55 4.37 -14.60 -5.02
C ILE A 55 4.13 -15.33 -3.69
N CYS A 56 2.89 -15.74 -3.40
CA CYS A 56 2.55 -16.41 -2.15
C CYS A 56 3.19 -17.79 -1.98
N THR A 57 3.62 -18.43 -3.08
CA THR A 57 4.33 -19.71 -3.04
C THR A 57 5.83 -19.58 -2.76
N LEU A 58 6.38 -18.35 -2.85
CA LEU A 58 7.80 -18.13 -2.59
C LEU A 58 8.12 -18.28 -1.09
N PRO A 59 9.23 -18.94 -0.74
CA PRO A 59 9.64 -19.05 0.65
C PRO A 59 10.11 -17.71 1.19
N LEU A 60 9.58 -17.31 2.34
CA LEU A 60 10.01 -16.12 3.05
C LEU A 60 11.17 -16.45 3.99
N HIS A 61 12.22 -15.65 3.94
CA HIS A 61 13.37 -15.77 4.83
C HIS A 61 13.73 -14.40 5.40
N ALA A 62 14.05 -14.35 6.68
CA ALA A 62 14.57 -13.15 7.34
C ALA A 62 16.09 -13.25 7.50
N TYR A 63 16.76 -12.12 7.29
CA TYR A 63 18.21 -12.02 7.45
C TYR A 63 18.54 -10.79 8.28
N SER A 64 19.51 -10.93 9.18
CA SER A 64 20.16 -9.82 9.87
C SER A 64 21.46 -9.47 9.16
N ARG A 65 21.73 -8.19 8.97
CA ARG A 65 22.99 -7.68 8.44
C ARG A 65 23.97 -7.52 9.59
N ARG A 66 25.13 -8.13 9.48
CA ARG A 66 26.22 -8.01 10.45
C ARG A 66 27.10 -6.80 10.16
N PRO A 67 27.93 -6.34 11.12
CA PRO A 67 28.85 -5.23 10.91
C PRO A 67 29.86 -5.45 9.77
N ASP A 68 30.21 -6.70 9.47
CA ASP A 68 31.09 -7.14 8.39
C ASP A 68 30.37 -7.23 7.02
N ASP A 69 29.17 -6.68 6.91
CA ASP A 69 28.29 -6.72 5.74
C ASP A 69 27.78 -8.12 5.32
N THR A 70 28.10 -9.16 6.09
CA THR A 70 27.55 -10.50 5.88
C THR A 70 26.10 -10.59 6.33
N ARG A 71 25.34 -11.53 5.75
CA ARG A 71 23.93 -11.78 6.09
C ARG A 71 23.81 -13.08 6.87
N ALA A 72 23.27 -13.02 8.08
CA ALA A 72 22.94 -14.19 8.88
C ALA A 72 21.43 -14.44 8.81
N ARG A 73 21.02 -15.68 8.50
CA ARG A 73 19.62 -16.06 8.56
C ARG A 73 19.13 -16.02 10.00
N ILE A 74 17.97 -15.41 10.22
CA ILE A 74 17.32 -15.31 11.52
C ILE A 74 15.91 -15.89 11.43
N PRO A 75 15.28 -16.27 12.56
CA PRO A 75 13.87 -16.65 12.58
C PRO A 75 12.99 -15.52 12.02
N LEU A 76 11.91 -15.89 11.33
CA LEU A 76 10.92 -14.93 10.87
C LEU A 76 10.29 -14.19 12.05
N PRO A 77 10.02 -12.88 11.95
CA PRO A 77 9.22 -12.15 12.93
C PRO A 77 7.86 -12.83 13.16
N ALA A 78 7.39 -12.83 14.40
CA ALA A 78 6.16 -13.52 14.79
C ALA A 78 4.93 -13.10 13.94
N ALA A 79 4.84 -11.81 13.57
CA ALA A 79 3.78 -11.30 12.72
C ALA A 79 3.68 -11.99 11.35
N ILE A 80 4.79 -12.55 10.83
CA ILE A 80 4.86 -13.24 9.54
C ILE A 80 4.84 -14.76 9.74
N ALA A 81 5.58 -15.26 10.75
CA ALA A 81 5.71 -16.69 11.00
C ALA A 81 4.40 -17.33 11.46
N SER A 82 3.60 -16.57 12.23
CA SER A 82 2.34 -17.04 12.82
C SER A 82 1.32 -15.89 12.86
N PRO A 83 0.75 -15.50 11.69
CA PRO A 83 -0.18 -14.38 11.63
C PRO A 83 -1.46 -14.70 12.41
N VAL A 84 -1.63 -14.03 13.55
CA VAL A 84 -2.76 -14.25 14.48
C VAL A 84 -4.09 -13.95 13.79
N GLY A 85 -5.02 -14.91 13.83
CA GLY A 85 -6.38 -14.78 13.29
C GLY A 85 -6.47 -14.66 11.77
N GLN A 86 -5.38 -14.86 11.03
CA GLN A 86 -5.30 -14.64 9.58
C GLN A 86 -5.18 -15.94 8.75
N GLY A 87 -5.14 -17.10 9.41
CA GLY A 87 -4.94 -18.37 8.75
C GLY A 87 -3.49 -18.65 8.38
N PHE A 88 -3.26 -19.21 7.18
CA PHE A 88 -1.92 -19.56 6.71
C PHE A 88 -1.13 -18.32 6.29
N THR A 89 0.20 -18.39 6.42
CA THR A 89 1.12 -17.32 5.99
C THR A 89 0.91 -16.89 4.56
N SER A 90 0.62 -17.82 3.64
CA SER A 90 0.32 -17.50 2.23
C SER A 90 -0.92 -16.61 2.08
N ALA A 91 -2.01 -16.91 2.80
CA ALA A 91 -3.21 -16.09 2.80
C ALA A 91 -2.98 -14.70 3.42
N TRP A 92 -2.09 -14.61 4.41
CA TRP A 92 -1.69 -13.35 5.02
C TRP A 92 -0.89 -12.47 4.04
N VAL A 93 0.02 -13.07 3.25
CA VAL A 93 0.79 -12.38 2.21
C VAL A 93 -0.09 -12.00 1.02
N GLN A 94 -1.07 -12.83 0.66
CA GLN A 94 -1.97 -12.57 -0.46
C GLN A 94 -2.79 -11.28 -0.29
N ARG A 95 -3.26 -11.00 0.92
CA ARG A 95 -4.12 -9.82 1.18
C ARG A 95 -3.49 -8.49 0.79
N PRO A 96 -2.28 -8.13 1.24
CA PRO A 96 -1.63 -6.89 0.82
C PRO A 96 -1.33 -6.87 -0.69
N LEU A 97 -0.99 -8.00 -1.30
CA LEU A 97 -0.75 -8.07 -2.74
C LEU A 97 -2.00 -7.75 -3.54
N VAL A 98 -3.13 -8.36 -3.19
CA VAL A 98 -4.43 -8.04 -3.83
C VAL A 98 -4.78 -6.56 -3.61
N SER A 99 -4.58 -6.04 -2.41
CA SER A 99 -4.84 -4.63 -2.10
C SER A 99 -3.97 -3.69 -2.95
N MET A 100 -2.68 -3.98 -3.12
CA MET A 100 -1.79 -3.19 -3.96
C MET A 100 -2.17 -3.26 -5.44
N LEU A 101 -2.53 -4.44 -5.95
CA LEU A 101 -2.89 -4.64 -7.36
C LEU A 101 -4.21 -3.94 -7.73
N LEU A 102 -5.15 -3.83 -6.80
CA LEU A 102 -6.45 -3.23 -7.07
C LEU A 102 -6.52 -1.75 -6.66
N HIS A 103 -6.00 -1.42 -5.47
CA HIS A 103 -6.12 -0.09 -4.88
C HIS A 103 -4.81 0.72 -4.92
N GLY A 104 -3.70 0.12 -5.37
CA GLY A 104 -2.39 0.76 -5.37
C GLY A 104 -1.75 0.87 -3.98
N ASN A 105 -2.43 0.48 -2.92
CA ASN A 105 -1.95 0.58 -1.54
C ASN A 105 -2.40 -0.62 -0.71
N ALA A 106 -1.55 -1.05 0.22
CA ALA A 106 -1.92 -1.98 1.28
C ALA A 106 -1.67 -1.35 2.65
N TYR A 107 -2.60 -1.55 3.57
CA TYR A 107 -2.54 -0.98 4.91
C TYR A 107 -2.65 -2.10 5.95
N GLY A 108 -1.70 -2.12 6.88
CA GLY A 108 -1.71 -3.00 8.02
C GLY A 108 -1.73 -2.21 9.32
N LEU A 109 -2.54 -2.63 10.28
CA LEU A 109 -2.54 -2.11 11.63
C LEU A 109 -1.69 -3.04 12.50
N VAL A 110 -0.68 -2.51 13.15
CA VAL A 110 0.10 -3.25 14.14
C VAL A 110 -0.76 -3.50 15.36
N THR A 111 -0.98 -4.77 15.70
CA THR A 111 -1.85 -5.19 16.80
C THR A 111 -1.10 -5.46 18.10
N GLY A 112 0.22 -5.43 18.06
CA GLY A 112 1.08 -5.59 19.22
C GLY A 112 2.55 -5.65 18.83
N TYR A 113 3.41 -5.50 19.84
CA TYR A 113 4.86 -5.54 19.69
C TYR A 113 5.44 -6.65 20.57
N GLY A 114 6.46 -7.34 20.07
CA GLY A 114 7.23 -8.32 20.84
C GLY A 114 8.26 -7.65 21.76
N ALA A 115 8.91 -8.45 22.61
CA ALA A 115 9.95 -7.98 23.52
C ALA A 115 11.15 -7.31 22.82
N THR A 116 11.37 -7.59 21.54
CA THR A 116 12.42 -7.00 20.72
C THR A 116 12.01 -5.70 20.03
N GLY A 117 10.79 -5.19 20.26
CA GLY A 117 10.24 -4.01 19.60
C GLY A 117 9.74 -4.24 18.18
N TRP A 118 9.82 -5.47 17.66
CA TRP A 118 9.23 -5.81 16.36
C TRP A 118 7.73 -6.09 16.49
N PRO A 119 6.93 -5.78 15.45
CA PRO A 119 5.52 -6.16 15.43
C PRO A 119 5.33 -7.66 15.69
N SER A 120 4.48 -8.00 16.63
CA SER A 120 4.07 -9.37 16.92
C SER A 120 2.85 -9.80 16.14
N GLY A 121 2.07 -8.83 15.64
CA GLY A 121 0.91 -9.06 14.79
C GLY A 121 0.60 -7.84 13.92
N VAL A 122 0.07 -8.11 12.73
CA VAL A 122 -0.42 -7.09 11.79
C VAL A 122 -1.76 -7.54 11.24
N ALA A 123 -2.77 -6.71 11.38
CA ALA A 123 -4.10 -6.90 10.78
C ALA A 123 -4.21 -6.08 9.50
N TRP A 124 -4.47 -6.74 8.37
CA TRP A 124 -4.69 -6.04 7.10
C TRP A 124 -6.05 -5.35 7.09
N LEU A 125 -6.04 -4.08 6.70
CA LEU A 125 -7.20 -3.20 6.65
C LEU A 125 -7.75 -3.10 5.23
N LYS A 126 -9.04 -2.80 5.13
CA LYS A 126 -9.63 -2.38 3.85
C LYS A 126 -9.12 -0.98 3.50
N PRO A 127 -8.69 -0.72 2.26
CA PRO A 127 -8.23 0.61 1.86
C PRO A 127 -9.26 1.71 2.09
N SER A 128 -10.56 1.41 1.94
CA SER A 128 -11.65 2.35 2.22
C SER A 128 -11.78 2.76 3.68
N ASP A 129 -11.23 1.99 4.61
CA ASP A 129 -11.27 2.28 6.04
C ASP A 129 -10.12 3.17 6.49
N VAL A 130 -9.15 3.44 5.61
CA VAL A 130 -7.91 4.17 5.93
C VAL A 130 -7.87 5.49 5.18
N TYR A 131 -7.57 6.55 5.89
CA TYR A 131 -7.39 7.90 5.36
C TYR A 131 -6.09 8.51 5.87
N LEU A 132 -5.35 9.18 4.98
CA LEU A 132 -4.18 9.99 5.33
C LEU A 132 -4.53 11.46 5.15
N ASP A 133 -4.46 12.22 6.22
CA ASP A 133 -4.42 13.68 6.15
C ASP A 133 -2.99 14.07 5.77
N SER A 134 -2.80 14.44 4.51
CA SER A 134 -1.48 14.76 3.97
C SER A 134 -0.87 16.03 4.56
N ASP A 135 -1.73 17.00 4.95
CA ASP A 135 -1.28 18.27 5.51
C ASP A 135 -0.80 18.10 6.95
N ALA A 136 -1.52 17.31 7.73
CA ALA A 136 -1.17 17.01 9.11
C ALA A 136 -0.22 15.80 9.25
N GLY A 137 -0.05 14.99 8.20
CA GLY A 137 0.69 13.72 8.25
C GLY A 137 0.04 12.68 9.15
N GLN A 138 -1.26 12.84 9.45
CA GLN A 138 -2.00 12.02 10.39
C GLN A 138 -2.78 10.91 9.69
N TRP A 139 -2.62 9.68 10.19
CA TRP A 139 -3.38 8.53 9.72
C TRP A 139 -4.66 8.34 10.52
N TYR A 140 -5.72 7.96 9.81
CA TYR A 140 -7.01 7.62 10.40
C TYR A 140 -7.46 6.24 9.94
N VAL A 141 -7.99 5.45 10.87
CA VAL A 141 -8.61 4.14 10.58
C VAL A 141 -10.05 4.19 11.10
N LYS A 142 -11.01 4.04 10.20
CA LYS A 142 -12.45 4.17 10.51
C LYS A 142 -12.77 5.47 11.27
N GLY A 143 -12.16 6.58 10.84
CA GLY A 143 -12.32 7.89 11.45
C GLY A 143 -11.61 8.11 12.78
N ARG A 144 -10.84 7.14 13.28
CA ARG A 144 -10.05 7.28 14.50
C ARG A 144 -8.59 7.55 14.16
N PRO A 145 -7.95 8.54 14.80
CA PRO A 145 -6.53 8.80 14.58
C PRO A 145 -5.69 7.63 15.10
N VAL A 146 -4.67 7.25 14.31
CA VAL A 146 -3.75 6.17 14.64
C VAL A 146 -2.31 6.66 14.50
N PRO A 147 -1.42 6.38 15.47
CA PRO A 147 -0.02 6.76 15.37
C PRO A 147 0.64 6.20 14.11
N ARG A 148 1.56 6.96 13.50
CA ARG A 148 2.29 6.53 12.31
C ARG A 148 3.06 5.21 12.52
N ALA A 149 3.54 4.98 13.75
CA ALA A 149 4.27 3.76 14.11
C ALA A 149 3.40 2.50 14.05
N ASP A 150 2.10 2.63 14.25
CA ASP A 150 1.16 1.51 14.27
C ASP A 150 0.54 1.21 12.91
N ILE A 151 0.84 2.02 11.89
CA ILE A 151 0.39 1.80 10.50
C ILE A 151 1.54 1.30 9.63
N LEU A 152 1.40 0.10 9.10
CA LEU A 152 2.21 -0.41 8.02
C LEU A 152 1.55 -0.03 6.69
N HIS A 153 2.15 0.91 5.96
CA HIS A 153 1.70 1.30 4.63
C HIS A 153 2.67 0.80 3.57
N ILE A 154 2.16 0.06 2.60
CA ILE A 154 2.92 -0.47 1.46
C ILE A 154 2.27 0.06 0.18
N PRO A 155 2.82 1.13 -0.41
CA PRO A 155 2.35 1.63 -1.71
C PRO A 155 2.89 0.76 -2.84
N ALA A 156 2.12 0.59 -3.92
CA ALA A 156 2.57 -0.09 -5.14
C ALA A 156 3.35 0.87 -6.05
N LEU A 157 2.70 1.50 -7.02
CA LEU A 157 3.32 2.51 -7.87
C LEU A 157 3.15 3.89 -7.25
N VAL A 158 4.25 4.52 -6.88
CA VAL A 158 4.26 5.88 -6.31
C VAL A 158 4.73 6.86 -7.37
N VAL A 159 3.96 7.93 -7.59
CA VAL A 159 4.39 9.05 -8.44
C VAL A 159 5.01 10.15 -7.58
N PRO A 160 5.99 10.89 -8.11
CA PRO A 160 6.62 12.00 -7.38
C PRO A 160 5.57 12.98 -6.83
N GLY A 161 5.71 13.35 -5.56
CA GLY A 161 4.78 14.27 -4.88
C GLY A 161 3.56 13.61 -4.24
N SER A 162 3.34 12.29 -4.43
CA SER A 162 2.28 11.55 -3.75
C SER A 162 2.82 10.72 -2.60
N ALA A 163 2.17 10.74 -1.45
CA ALA A 163 2.44 9.83 -0.34
C ALA A 163 1.76 8.47 -0.53
N LEU A 164 0.78 8.38 -1.42
CA LEU A 164 -0.01 7.18 -1.70
C LEU A 164 0.33 6.61 -3.07
N GLY A 165 0.22 5.30 -3.19
CA GLY A 165 0.33 4.60 -4.46
C GLY A 165 -0.89 4.83 -5.36
N VAL A 166 -0.67 4.88 -6.65
CA VAL A 166 -1.74 5.05 -7.66
C VAL A 166 -2.56 3.77 -7.74
N SER A 167 -3.89 3.91 -7.70
CA SER A 167 -4.81 2.79 -7.93
C SER A 167 -4.81 2.40 -9.41
N PRO A 168 -4.40 1.18 -9.78
CA PRO A 168 -4.47 0.74 -11.18
C PRO A 168 -5.91 0.71 -11.71
N VAL A 169 -6.86 0.29 -10.87
CA VAL A 169 -8.28 0.25 -11.24
C VAL A 169 -8.83 1.65 -11.46
N GLY A 170 -8.49 2.62 -10.59
CA GLY A 170 -8.88 4.01 -10.77
C GLY A 170 -8.26 4.65 -12.01
N ALA A 171 -6.97 4.41 -12.26
CA ALA A 171 -6.26 4.95 -13.42
C ALA A 171 -6.80 4.39 -14.76
N LEU A 172 -7.30 3.16 -14.77
CA LEU A 172 -7.79 2.46 -15.96
C LEU A 172 -9.32 2.32 -15.98
N ALA A 173 -10.05 3.13 -15.20
CA ALA A 173 -11.50 3.02 -15.03
C ALA A 173 -12.26 2.94 -16.37
N ARG A 174 -11.92 3.78 -17.35
CA ARG A 174 -12.55 3.77 -18.69
C ARG A 174 -12.31 2.46 -19.44
N THR A 175 -11.11 1.88 -19.32
CA THR A 175 -10.77 0.59 -19.96
C THR A 175 -11.54 -0.55 -19.31
N PHE A 176 -11.73 -0.50 -18.01
CA PHE A 176 -12.50 -1.50 -17.27
C PHE A 176 -14.00 -1.42 -17.60
N ASP A 177 -14.56 -0.22 -17.74
CA ASP A 177 -15.97 -0.06 -18.13
C ASP A 177 -16.25 -0.69 -19.50
N SER A 178 -15.43 -0.41 -20.50
CA SER A 178 -15.59 -1.03 -21.83
C SER A 178 -15.38 -2.55 -21.82
N GLY A 179 -14.45 -3.04 -21.01
CA GLY A 179 -14.20 -4.47 -20.85
C GLY A 179 -15.35 -5.20 -20.15
N TYR A 180 -16.00 -4.56 -19.20
CA TYR A 180 -17.16 -5.12 -18.51
C TYR A 180 -18.39 -5.23 -19.45
N GLU A 181 -18.68 -4.15 -20.18
CA GLU A 181 -19.78 -4.15 -21.16
C GLU A 181 -19.61 -5.20 -22.26
N ALA A 182 -18.38 -5.51 -22.66
CA ALA A 182 -18.10 -6.54 -23.66
C ALA A 182 -18.30 -7.97 -23.18
N GLN A 183 -18.43 -8.21 -21.86
CA GLN A 183 -18.64 -9.53 -21.26
C GLN A 183 -20.08 -9.80 -20.83
N VAL A 184 -20.92 -8.77 -20.80
CA VAL A 184 -22.36 -8.86 -20.48
C VAL A 184 -23.18 -9.00 -21.76
#